data_b510ca12349b91996d1fe05057d2dd99
#
_entry.id   b510ca12349b91996d1fe05057d2dd99
#
_cell.length_a   1.000
_cell.length_b   1.000
_cell.length_c   1.000
_cell.angle_alpha   90.00
_cell.angle_beta   90.00
_cell.angle_gamma   90.00
#
_symmetry.space_group_name_H-M   'P 1'
#
loop_
_entity.id
_entity.type
_entity.pdbx_description
1 polymer ?
#
loop_
_entity_poly.entity_id
_entity_poly.type
_entity_poly.pdbx_seq_one_letter_code
_entity_poly.pdbx_strand_id
1 'polypeptide(L)'
;SDSALTGKEVVTFEVEFWRGVLAEFNTHNALSKNTSSSRAIPVPTMLKTIRYTPGMPFRFGAANKGMQDSGEHNQEVVFQASDEEGNQIVLPPVEAWKYCIDVVTSLSEAWHDAGYAKQISNRVSELGQTVKVVVTATDLANFFWLRDHPMADPTIEALAIAMKKAYKESKPTKLFPGEWHVPYYNDGVWKPHKELEVHPVIVVDVFGHSLQNALDISASCCAQASYRSLDDTLEKARSVVERLNLGVDLTEPCHASPTEHQATPVGPSAFFSKDCDVTDGVNLLHPCTWEEGITHITREGTLCSGNLKGFIQHRQLIPGNVYTGDF
;
A
#
# COMPACT_ATOMS: atom_id res chain seq x y z
N SER A 1 -0.90 7.51 -12.37
CA SER A 1 0.47 8.00 -12.14
C SER A 1 0.56 9.48 -12.48
N ASP A 2 1.46 10.19 -11.81
CA ASP A 2 1.64 11.62 -12.00
C ASP A 2 3.15 11.96 -12.07
N SER A 3 3.51 13.06 -12.73
CA SER A 3 4.90 13.44 -12.92
C SER A 3 5.16 14.88 -12.50
N ALA A 4 6.28 15.11 -11.80
CA ALA A 4 6.81 16.44 -11.49
C ALA A 4 7.49 17.08 -12.70
N LEU A 5 7.72 18.39 -12.65
CA LEU A 5 8.49 19.13 -13.67
C LEU A 5 9.92 18.60 -13.83
N THR A 6 10.48 17.98 -12.79
CA THR A 6 11.80 17.37 -12.76
C THR A 6 11.88 16.05 -13.54
N GLY A 7 10.75 15.55 -14.07
CA GLY A 7 10.62 14.23 -14.69
C GLY A 7 10.57 13.06 -13.72
N LYS A 8 10.53 13.31 -12.40
CA LYS A 8 10.21 12.27 -11.41
C LYS A 8 8.74 11.94 -11.47
N GLU A 9 8.42 10.66 -11.33
CA GLU A 9 7.06 10.15 -11.35
C GLU A 9 6.68 9.57 -10.00
N VAL A 10 5.43 9.74 -9.60
CA VAL A 10 4.79 9.03 -8.51
C VAL A 10 3.68 8.18 -9.08
N VAL A 11 3.57 6.93 -8.63
CA VAL A 11 2.55 6.00 -9.09
C VAL A 11 1.94 5.27 -7.91
N THR A 12 0.61 5.12 -7.94
CA THR A 12 -0.12 4.28 -6.99
C THR A 12 -0.76 3.10 -7.72
N PHE A 13 -0.59 1.91 -7.16
CA PHE A 13 -1.25 0.68 -7.59
C PHE A 13 -2.19 0.21 -6.49
N GLU A 14 -3.30 -0.39 -6.87
CA GLU A 14 -4.02 -1.35 -6.05
C GLU A 14 -3.69 -2.73 -6.60
N VAL A 15 -3.12 -3.58 -5.77
CA VAL A 15 -2.72 -4.95 -6.14
C VAL A 15 -3.40 -5.96 -5.24
N GLU A 16 -3.72 -7.12 -5.81
CA GLU A 16 -4.22 -8.26 -5.05
C GLU A 16 -3.42 -9.51 -5.44
N PHE A 17 -2.92 -10.22 -4.44
CA PHE A 17 -2.09 -11.41 -4.65
C PHE A 17 -2.25 -12.40 -3.49
N TRP A 18 -1.78 -13.63 -3.69
CA TRP A 18 -1.75 -14.62 -2.64
C TRP A 18 -0.92 -14.14 -1.43
N ARG A 19 -1.52 -14.24 -0.25
CA ARG A 19 -0.92 -13.74 1.01
C ARG A 19 0.41 -14.38 1.35
N GLY A 20 0.70 -15.58 0.84
CA GLY A 20 1.94 -16.31 1.09
C GLY A 20 3.21 -15.56 0.74
N VAL A 21 3.16 -14.64 -0.25
CA VAL A 21 4.34 -13.83 -0.67
C VAL A 21 4.35 -12.41 -0.09
N LEU A 22 3.47 -12.11 0.87
CA LEU A 22 3.40 -10.78 1.48
C LEU A 22 4.69 -10.40 2.23
N ALA A 23 5.35 -11.37 2.85
CA ALA A 23 6.60 -11.13 3.59
C ALA A 23 7.70 -10.62 2.64
N GLU A 24 7.88 -11.28 1.49
CA GLU A 24 8.84 -10.89 0.45
C GLU A 24 8.49 -9.52 -0.14
N PHE A 25 7.20 -9.27 -0.40
CA PHE A 25 6.74 -7.97 -0.88
C PHE A 25 7.05 -6.86 0.11
N ASN A 26 6.92 -7.13 1.40
CA ASN A 26 7.19 -6.15 2.46
C ASN A 26 8.68 -5.82 2.64
N THR A 27 9.61 -6.61 2.14
CA THR A 27 11.05 -6.29 2.18
C THR A 27 11.42 -5.07 1.32
N HIS A 28 10.54 -4.64 0.40
CA HIS A 28 10.78 -3.49 -0.47
C HIS A 28 10.40 -2.18 0.21
N ASN A 29 11.31 -1.59 0.99
CA ASN A 29 11.07 -0.39 1.80
C ASN A 29 10.90 0.90 0.98
N ALA A 30 11.33 0.93 -0.30
CA ALA A 30 11.10 2.06 -1.19
C ALA A 30 9.62 2.22 -1.61
N LEU A 31 8.77 1.25 -1.27
CA LEU A 31 7.35 1.26 -1.56
C LEU A 31 6.57 1.64 -0.29
N SER A 32 5.75 2.69 -0.36
CA SER A 32 4.69 2.94 0.63
C SER A 32 3.58 1.91 0.44
N LYS A 33 3.16 1.25 1.51
CA LYS A 33 2.20 0.14 1.42
C LYS A 33 1.13 0.25 2.50
N ASN A 34 -0.13 0.17 2.09
CA ASN A 34 -1.24 -0.01 3.02
C ASN A 34 -1.97 -1.32 2.70
N THR A 35 -1.84 -2.28 3.60
CA THR A 35 -2.23 -3.68 3.37
C THR A 35 -3.55 -3.98 4.04
N SER A 36 -4.43 -4.72 3.36
CA SER A 36 -5.67 -5.21 3.95
C SER A 36 -5.38 -6.12 5.15
N SER A 37 -6.11 -5.87 6.24
CA SER A 37 -5.90 -6.58 7.51
C SER A 37 -6.97 -7.65 7.72
N SER A 38 -6.55 -8.88 7.94
CA SER A 38 -7.44 -9.98 8.36
C SER A 38 -8.17 -9.67 9.67
N ARG A 39 -7.65 -8.78 10.51
CA ARG A 39 -8.31 -8.31 11.74
C ARG A 39 -9.54 -7.44 11.46
N ALA A 40 -9.60 -6.77 10.31
CA ALA A 40 -10.70 -5.89 9.94
C ALA A 40 -11.88 -6.65 9.33
N ILE A 41 -11.62 -7.76 8.64
CA ILE A 41 -12.62 -8.50 7.85
C ILE A 41 -13.39 -9.48 8.76
N PRO A 42 -14.74 -9.49 8.72
CA PRO A 42 -15.54 -10.51 9.41
C PRO A 42 -15.21 -11.92 8.93
N VAL A 43 -15.14 -12.91 9.84
CA VAL A 43 -14.76 -14.29 9.52
C VAL A 43 -15.65 -14.90 8.44
N PRO A 44 -17.00 -14.85 8.49
CA PRO A 44 -17.83 -15.42 7.43
C PRO A 44 -17.57 -14.78 6.06
N THR A 45 -17.22 -13.49 6.04
CA THR A 45 -16.83 -12.76 4.82
C THR A 45 -15.51 -13.27 4.28
N MET A 46 -14.51 -13.45 5.12
CA MET A 46 -13.20 -13.98 4.75
C MET A 46 -13.33 -15.40 4.19
N LEU A 47 -14.03 -16.29 4.89
CA LEU A 47 -14.23 -17.67 4.45
C LEU A 47 -14.98 -17.76 3.12
N LYS A 48 -16.00 -16.92 2.93
CA LYS A 48 -16.69 -16.82 1.65
C LYS A 48 -15.75 -16.39 0.52
N THR A 49 -14.89 -15.42 0.77
CA THR A 49 -13.90 -14.96 -0.22
C THR A 49 -12.92 -16.07 -0.58
N ILE A 50 -12.39 -16.77 0.41
CA ILE A 50 -11.46 -17.90 0.19
C ILE A 50 -12.12 -19.01 -0.63
N ARG A 51 -13.35 -19.40 -0.31
CA ARG A 51 -14.09 -20.45 -1.05
C ARG A 51 -14.37 -20.03 -2.50
N TYR A 52 -14.52 -18.75 -2.78
CA TYR A 52 -14.79 -18.23 -4.13
C TYR A 52 -13.54 -17.99 -4.96
N THR A 53 -12.49 -17.44 -4.31
CA THR A 53 -11.23 -17.05 -4.95
C THR A 53 -10.09 -17.41 -4.01
N PRO A 54 -9.73 -18.71 -3.94
CA PRO A 54 -8.68 -19.16 -3.05
C PRO A 54 -7.32 -18.60 -3.47
N GLY A 55 -6.57 -18.10 -2.49
CA GLY A 55 -5.18 -17.73 -2.69
C GLY A 55 -4.33 -18.98 -2.94
N MET A 56 -3.57 -18.95 -4.04
CA MET A 56 -2.71 -20.08 -4.43
C MET A 56 -1.37 -19.58 -4.97
N PRO A 57 -0.30 -20.39 -4.90
CA PRO A 57 0.92 -20.15 -5.66
C PRO A 57 0.60 -19.99 -7.16
N PHE A 58 1.37 -19.17 -7.85
CA PHE A 58 1.20 -18.98 -9.30
C PHE A 58 1.48 -20.28 -10.08
N ARG A 59 2.43 -21.09 -9.59
CA ARG A 59 2.70 -22.45 -10.07
C ARG A 59 3.22 -23.34 -8.94
N PHE A 60 3.13 -24.64 -9.14
CA PHE A 60 3.64 -25.66 -8.21
C PHE A 60 4.98 -26.18 -8.74
N GLY A 61 6.08 -25.56 -8.31
CA GLY A 61 7.41 -25.88 -8.79
C GLY A 61 8.03 -27.09 -8.11
N ALA A 62 8.88 -27.82 -8.82
CA ALA A 62 9.65 -28.93 -8.27
C ALA A 62 10.72 -28.44 -7.28
N ALA A 63 10.97 -29.25 -6.26
CA ALA A 63 12.00 -29.00 -5.27
C ALA A 63 13.39 -28.87 -5.92
N ASN A 64 14.14 -27.86 -5.48
CA ASN A 64 15.51 -27.60 -5.91
C ASN A 64 16.42 -27.37 -4.69
N LYS A 65 17.72 -27.52 -4.90
CA LYS A 65 18.74 -27.19 -3.90
C LYS A 65 18.96 -25.67 -3.88
N GLY A 66 18.09 -24.94 -3.22
CA GLY A 66 18.10 -23.48 -3.16
C GLY A 66 16.69 -22.97 -2.95
N MET A 67 16.50 -21.65 -3.15
CA MET A 67 15.20 -21.00 -2.99
C MET A 67 14.35 -20.99 -4.27
N GLN A 68 14.95 -21.31 -5.43
CA GLN A 68 14.24 -21.35 -6.70
C GLN A 68 13.55 -22.70 -6.89
N ASP A 69 12.46 -22.71 -7.63
CA ASP A 69 11.93 -23.95 -8.20
C ASP A 69 12.65 -24.33 -9.50
N SER A 70 12.48 -25.57 -9.93
CA SER A 70 13.04 -26.08 -11.20
C SER A 70 11.97 -26.25 -12.29
N GLY A 71 10.88 -25.48 -12.21
CA GLY A 71 9.76 -25.54 -13.13
C GLY A 71 8.57 -26.32 -12.59
N GLU A 72 7.49 -26.39 -13.35
CA GLU A 72 6.23 -27.00 -12.96
C GLU A 72 6.41 -28.49 -12.57
N HIS A 73 5.81 -28.89 -11.46
CA HIS A 73 5.86 -30.24 -10.94
C HIS A 73 4.44 -30.79 -10.76
N ASN A 74 4.16 -31.93 -11.40
CA ASN A 74 2.82 -32.50 -11.47
C ASN A 74 2.67 -33.81 -10.68
N GLN A 75 3.60 -34.09 -9.76
CA GLN A 75 3.51 -35.30 -8.93
C GLN A 75 2.33 -35.18 -7.96
N GLU A 76 1.54 -36.26 -7.86
CA GLU A 76 0.44 -36.32 -6.90
C GLU A 76 0.95 -36.22 -5.45
N VAL A 77 0.17 -35.56 -4.62
CA VAL A 77 0.42 -35.37 -3.19
C VAL A 77 -0.35 -36.44 -2.43
N VAL A 78 0.37 -37.21 -1.63
CA VAL A 78 -0.19 -38.27 -0.80
C VAL A 78 -0.32 -37.78 0.64
N PHE A 79 -1.53 -37.63 1.12
CA PHE A 79 -1.80 -37.18 2.49
C PHE A 79 -1.79 -38.35 3.47
N GLN A 80 -1.34 -38.09 4.70
CA GLN A 80 -1.49 -39.03 5.82
C GLN A 80 -2.89 -38.92 6.44
N ALA A 81 -3.91 -38.93 5.59
CA ALA A 81 -5.31 -38.84 5.95
C ALA A 81 -6.10 -39.79 5.05
N SER A 82 -7.27 -40.21 5.51
CA SER A 82 -8.16 -41.09 4.75
C SER A 82 -9.47 -40.36 4.44
N ASP A 83 -10.10 -40.77 3.34
CA ASP A 83 -11.46 -40.42 3.02
C ASP A 83 -12.49 -41.14 3.93
N GLU A 84 -13.78 -40.92 3.71
CA GLU A 84 -14.85 -41.57 4.48
C GLU A 84 -14.88 -43.09 4.32
N GLU A 85 -14.29 -43.64 3.26
CA GLU A 85 -14.22 -45.07 2.95
C GLU A 85 -12.93 -45.71 3.49
N GLY A 86 -12.03 -44.91 4.09
CA GLY A 86 -10.76 -45.36 4.67
C GLY A 86 -9.60 -45.42 3.66
N ASN A 87 -9.77 -44.95 2.43
CA ASN A 87 -8.70 -44.89 1.43
C ASN A 87 -7.80 -43.71 1.68
N GLN A 88 -6.51 -43.86 1.40
CA GLN A 88 -5.56 -42.76 1.48
C GLN A 88 -5.90 -41.67 0.45
N ILE A 89 -5.89 -40.41 0.88
CA ILE A 89 -6.16 -39.24 0.00
C ILE A 89 -4.93 -38.97 -0.86
N VAL A 90 -5.09 -39.09 -2.18
CA VAL A 90 -4.07 -38.84 -3.20
C VAL A 90 -4.63 -37.91 -4.22
N LEU A 91 -4.01 -36.71 -4.38
CA LEU A 91 -4.55 -35.61 -5.20
C LEU A 91 -3.46 -35.00 -6.07
N PRO A 92 -3.79 -34.56 -7.30
CA PRO A 92 -2.95 -33.66 -8.09
C PRO A 92 -2.65 -32.35 -7.36
N PRO A 93 -1.56 -31.63 -7.69
CA PRO A 93 -1.09 -30.46 -6.90
C PRO A 93 -2.13 -29.38 -6.63
N VAL A 94 -2.92 -29.01 -7.63
CA VAL A 94 -3.96 -27.95 -7.49
C VAL A 94 -5.08 -28.42 -6.57
N GLU A 95 -5.56 -29.64 -6.73
CA GLU A 95 -6.60 -30.24 -5.90
C GLU A 95 -6.08 -30.48 -4.47
N ALA A 96 -4.84 -30.91 -4.33
CA ALA A 96 -4.18 -31.06 -3.04
C ALA A 96 -4.11 -29.72 -2.29
N TRP A 97 -3.78 -28.63 -2.99
CA TRP A 97 -3.77 -27.29 -2.40
C TRP A 97 -5.17 -26.83 -1.98
N LYS A 98 -6.18 -27.06 -2.82
CA LYS A 98 -7.59 -26.77 -2.48
C LYS A 98 -8.05 -27.57 -1.27
N TYR A 99 -7.70 -28.85 -1.19
CA TYR A 99 -7.98 -29.67 -0.02
C TYR A 99 -7.38 -29.09 1.27
N CYS A 100 -6.13 -28.62 1.23
CA CYS A 100 -5.52 -27.93 2.37
C CYS A 100 -6.30 -26.66 2.74
N ILE A 101 -6.75 -25.88 1.75
CA ILE A 101 -7.55 -24.67 1.98
C ILE A 101 -8.89 -25.02 2.63
N ASP A 102 -9.57 -26.05 2.17
CA ASP A 102 -10.85 -26.51 2.75
C ASP A 102 -10.68 -26.92 4.22
N VAL A 103 -9.62 -27.65 4.54
CA VAL A 103 -9.29 -28.02 5.92
C VAL A 103 -9.07 -26.77 6.80
N VAL A 104 -8.19 -25.85 6.40
CA VAL A 104 -7.92 -24.66 7.23
C VAL A 104 -9.11 -23.72 7.30
N THR A 105 -9.97 -23.72 6.29
CA THR A 105 -11.21 -22.94 6.27
C THR A 105 -12.21 -23.51 7.28
N SER A 106 -12.39 -24.82 7.33
CA SER A 106 -13.25 -25.51 8.32
C SER A 106 -12.73 -25.29 9.75
N LEU A 107 -11.41 -25.36 9.95
CA LEU A 107 -10.80 -25.05 11.24
C LEU A 107 -11.04 -23.60 11.64
N SER A 108 -10.90 -22.64 10.72
CA SER A 108 -11.17 -21.23 10.97
C SER A 108 -12.62 -20.96 11.37
N GLU A 109 -13.57 -21.65 10.74
CA GLU A 109 -14.99 -21.62 11.07
C GLU A 109 -15.24 -22.14 12.48
N ALA A 110 -14.67 -23.28 12.84
CA ALA A 110 -14.78 -23.86 14.19
C ALA A 110 -14.24 -22.91 15.29
N TRP A 111 -13.12 -22.23 15.05
CA TRP A 111 -12.61 -21.21 15.97
C TRP A 111 -13.56 -20.02 16.09
N HIS A 112 -14.19 -19.61 14.99
CA HIS A 112 -15.19 -18.55 14.99
C HIS A 112 -16.44 -18.94 15.80
N ASP A 113 -16.97 -20.14 15.55
CA ASP A 113 -18.17 -20.66 16.21
C ASP A 113 -17.97 -20.86 17.72
N ALA A 114 -16.74 -21.18 18.11
CA ALA A 114 -16.31 -21.22 19.51
C ALA A 114 -16.19 -19.83 20.18
N GLY A 115 -16.46 -18.72 19.45
CA GLY A 115 -16.49 -17.36 19.98
C GLY A 115 -15.15 -16.65 20.04
N TYR A 116 -14.10 -17.15 19.39
CA TYR A 116 -12.81 -16.49 19.36
C TYR A 116 -12.79 -15.24 18.48
N ALA A 117 -11.95 -14.28 18.84
CA ALA A 117 -11.80 -13.04 18.10
C ALA A 117 -11.39 -13.30 16.64
N LYS A 118 -11.96 -12.54 15.69
CA LYS A 118 -11.69 -12.66 14.26
C LYS A 118 -10.20 -12.60 13.89
N GLN A 119 -9.38 -11.91 14.69
CA GLN A 119 -7.93 -11.88 14.51
C GLN A 119 -7.24 -13.23 14.79
N ILE A 120 -7.88 -14.12 15.56
CA ILE A 120 -7.40 -15.50 15.78
C ILE A 120 -7.96 -16.38 14.66
N SER A 121 -9.29 -16.43 14.52
CA SER A 121 -9.97 -17.30 13.55
C SER A 121 -9.46 -17.07 12.12
N ASN A 122 -9.37 -15.82 11.65
CA ASN A 122 -8.90 -15.54 10.28
C ASN A 122 -7.44 -15.95 10.03
N ARG A 123 -6.59 -16.00 11.05
CA ARG A 123 -5.18 -16.43 10.85
C ARG A 123 -5.06 -17.90 10.53
N VAL A 124 -6.00 -18.73 11.01
CA VAL A 124 -6.00 -20.17 10.70
C VAL A 124 -6.15 -20.40 9.20
N SER A 125 -6.90 -19.56 8.50
CA SER A 125 -7.16 -19.66 7.06
C SER A 125 -6.20 -18.83 6.17
N GLU A 126 -5.08 -18.34 6.69
CA GLU A 126 -4.14 -17.47 5.91
C GLU A 126 -3.59 -18.17 4.66
N LEU A 127 -3.49 -19.50 4.65
CA LEU A 127 -3.06 -20.28 3.49
C LEU A 127 -3.88 -19.98 2.23
N GLY A 128 -5.20 -19.84 2.39
CA GLY A 128 -6.14 -19.62 1.28
C GLY A 128 -6.49 -18.15 1.05
N GLN A 129 -5.86 -17.20 1.76
CA GLN A 129 -6.20 -15.78 1.61
C GLN A 129 -5.45 -15.11 0.47
N THR A 130 -6.12 -14.23 -0.26
CA THR A 130 -5.50 -13.14 -1.00
C THR A 130 -5.36 -11.91 -0.10
N VAL A 131 -4.50 -11.00 -0.49
CA VAL A 131 -4.28 -9.74 0.21
C VAL A 131 -4.31 -8.58 -0.79
N LYS A 132 -5.13 -7.56 -0.50
CA LYS A 132 -5.11 -6.29 -1.23
C LYS A 132 -4.09 -5.35 -0.60
N VAL A 133 -3.33 -4.68 -1.44
CA VAL A 133 -2.35 -3.68 -1.01
C VAL A 133 -2.44 -2.46 -1.90
N VAL A 134 -2.59 -1.28 -1.28
CA VAL A 134 -2.34 0.00 -1.94
C VAL A 134 -0.84 0.27 -1.87
N VAL A 135 -0.23 0.54 -3.00
CA VAL A 135 1.22 0.72 -3.13
C VAL A 135 1.52 2.02 -3.85
N THR A 136 2.29 2.90 -3.22
CA THR A 136 2.76 4.14 -3.85
C THR A 136 4.28 4.20 -3.86
N ALA A 137 4.84 4.60 -4.98
CA ALA A 137 6.29 4.69 -5.15
C ALA A 137 6.70 5.74 -6.17
N THR A 138 7.92 6.25 -6.00
CA THR A 138 8.65 7.06 -6.98
C THR A 138 9.87 6.34 -7.55
N ASP A 139 10.21 5.16 -7.00
CA ASP A 139 11.33 4.34 -7.45
C ASP A 139 10.94 2.86 -7.45
N LEU A 140 10.65 2.34 -8.62
CA LEU A 140 10.27 0.95 -8.86
C LEU A 140 11.39 0.13 -9.49
N ALA A 141 12.51 0.76 -9.88
CA ALA A 141 13.54 0.12 -10.67
C ALA A 141 14.13 -1.11 -9.96
N ASN A 142 14.48 -0.98 -8.68
CA ASN A 142 15.04 -2.08 -7.91
C ASN A 142 14.01 -3.20 -7.66
N PHE A 143 12.73 -2.85 -7.44
CA PHE A 143 11.67 -3.85 -7.29
C PHE A 143 11.51 -4.68 -8.57
N PHE A 144 11.39 -4.03 -9.72
CA PHE A 144 11.26 -4.74 -10.99
C PHE A 144 12.53 -5.53 -11.35
N TRP A 145 13.71 -5.01 -11.07
CA TRP A 145 14.97 -5.71 -11.34
C TRP A 145 15.09 -7.01 -10.53
N LEU A 146 14.65 -7.00 -9.27
CA LEU A 146 14.74 -8.17 -8.39
C LEU A 146 13.60 -9.17 -8.58
N ARG A 147 12.38 -8.69 -8.94
CA ARG A 147 11.17 -9.51 -8.91
C ARG A 147 10.62 -9.86 -10.28
N ASP A 148 10.85 -9.07 -11.33
CA ASP A 148 10.62 -9.47 -12.72
C ASP A 148 11.87 -10.23 -13.22
N HIS A 149 12.12 -11.38 -12.56
CA HIS A 149 13.32 -12.20 -12.77
C HIS A 149 13.04 -13.68 -12.50
N PRO A 150 13.48 -14.61 -13.35
CA PRO A 150 13.21 -16.06 -13.22
C PRO A 150 13.70 -16.70 -11.90
N MET A 151 14.55 -16.03 -11.15
CA MET A 151 15.04 -16.48 -9.84
C MET A 151 14.14 -16.02 -8.67
N ALA A 152 13.13 -15.20 -8.92
CA ALA A 152 12.16 -14.80 -7.92
C ALA A 152 11.13 -15.92 -7.66
N ASP A 153 10.41 -15.85 -6.54
CA ASP A 153 9.23 -16.69 -6.37
C ASP A 153 8.23 -16.42 -7.51
N PRO A 154 7.68 -17.42 -8.18
CA PRO A 154 6.81 -17.26 -9.34
C PRO A 154 5.59 -16.36 -9.11
N THR A 155 5.06 -16.34 -7.90
CA THR A 155 3.88 -15.53 -7.56
C THR A 155 4.25 -14.04 -7.49
N ILE A 156 5.38 -13.71 -6.87
CA ILE A 156 5.84 -12.31 -6.82
C ILE A 156 6.42 -11.85 -8.16
N GLU A 157 6.98 -12.76 -8.98
CA GLU A 157 7.38 -12.48 -10.36
C GLU A 157 6.15 -12.09 -11.19
N ALA A 158 5.07 -12.87 -11.15
CA ALA A 158 3.83 -12.56 -11.85
C ALA A 158 3.24 -11.21 -11.41
N LEU A 159 3.28 -10.90 -10.11
CA LEU A 159 2.88 -9.59 -9.57
C LEU A 159 3.74 -8.47 -10.14
N ALA A 160 5.06 -8.63 -10.14
CA ALA A 160 5.99 -7.61 -10.66
C ALA A 160 5.80 -7.36 -12.16
N ILE A 161 5.58 -8.41 -12.95
CA ILE A 161 5.26 -8.32 -14.39
C ILE A 161 3.95 -7.54 -14.60
N ALA A 162 2.90 -7.85 -13.84
CA ALA A 162 1.61 -7.17 -13.93
C ALA A 162 1.72 -5.68 -13.55
N MET A 163 2.42 -5.36 -12.46
CA MET A 163 2.67 -3.97 -12.04
C MET A 163 3.50 -3.21 -13.09
N LYS A 164 4.54 -3.84 -13.64
CA LYS A 164 5.39 -3.23 -14.67
C LYS A 164 4.61 -2.95 -15.96
N LYS A 165 3.70 -3.86 -16.34
CA LYS A 165 2.79 -3.65 -17.48
C LYS A 165 1.87 -2.47 -17.22
N ALA A 166 1.17 -2.42 -16.10
CA ALA A 166 0.29 -1.33 -15.72
C ALA A 166 1.03 0.02 -15.66
N TYR A 167 2.26 0.04 -15.12
CA TYR A 167 3.11 1.24 -15.10
C TYR A 167 3.42 1.76 -16.50
N LYS A 168 3.80 0.88 -17.44
CA LYS A 168 4.12 1.25 -18.81
C LYS A 168 2.91 1.73 -19.63
N GLU A 169 1.73 1.22 -19.31
CA GLU A 169 0.47 1.59 -19.97
C GLU A 169 -0.12 2.88 -19.39
N SER A 170 0.31 3.29 -18.20
CA SER A 170 -0.14 4.50 -17.54
C SER A 170 0.38 5.76 -18.24
N LYS A 171 -0.45 6.81 -18.25
CA LYS A 171 -0.10 8.13 -18.76
C LYS A 171 -0.05 9.12 -17.60
N PRO A 172 1.15 9.52 -17.15
CA PRO A 172 1.27 10.40 -15.99
C PRO A 172 0.66 11.78 -16.25
N THR A 173 -0.15 12.27 -15.30
CA THR A 173 -0.59 13.65 -15.27
C THR A 173 0.54 14.52 -14.77
N LYS A 174 0.84 15.61 -15.46
CA LYS A 174 1.85 16.58 -15.04
C LYS A 174 1.34 17.40 -13.86
N LEU A 175 2.11 17.43 -12.79
CA LEU A 175 1.84 18.18 -11.58
C LEU A 175 2.88 19.30 -11.38
N PHE A 176 2.39 20.43 -10.90
CA PHE A 176 3.20 21.54 -10.39
C PHE A 176 3.25 21.50 -8.85
N PRO A 177 4.25 22.16 -8.23
CA PRO A 177 4.25 22.34 -6.78
C PRO A 177 2.93 22.95 -6.29
N GLY A 178 2.33 22.35 -5.26
CA GLY A 178 1.00 22.73 -4.75
C GLY A 178 -0.18 22.02 -5.44
N GLU A 179 0.02 21.33 -6.55
CA GLU A 179 -0.91 20.33 -7.08
C GLU A 179 -0.57 18.96 -6.50
N TRP A 180 -1.55 18.09 -6.29
CA TRP A 180 -1.37 16.87 -5.53
C TRP A 180 -1.78 15.62 -6.28
N HIS A 181 -0.96 14.59 -6.17
CA HIS A 181 -1.32 13.19 -6.39
C HIS A 181 -2.15 12.71 -5.19
N VAL A 182 -3.40 12.33 -5.43
CA VAL A 182 -4.39 11.93 -4.42
C VAL A 182 -5.15 10.70 -4.89
N PRO A 183 -4.59 9.48 -4.70
CA PRO A 183 -5.22 8.24 -5.16
C PRO A 183 -6.67 8.14 -4.68
N TYR A 184 -7.54 7.57 -5.51
CA TYR A 184 -8.99 7.39 -5.26
C TYR A 184 -9.83 8.68 -5.23
N TYR A 185 -9.21 9.85 -5.22
CA TYR A 185 -9.93 11.11 -5.29
C TYR A 185 -9.95 11.61 -6.74
N ASN A 186 -11.14 11.74 -7.34
CA ASN A 186 -11.31 12.08 -8.74
C ASN A 186 -10.28 11.32 -9.61
N ASP A 187 -9.83 11.74 -10.69
CA ASP A 187 -8.83 11.03 -11.52
C ASP A 187 -7.42 10.90 -10.87
N GLY A 188 -7.35 10.91 -9.53
CA GLY A 188 -6.11 10.77 -8.76
C GLY A 188 -5.36 12.08 -8.54
N VAL A 189 -5.97 13.23 -8.87
CA VAL A 189 -5.30 14.54 -8.84
C VAL A 189 -6.18 15.62 -8.21
N TRP A 190 -5.58 16.44 -7.36
CA TRP A 190 -6.17 17.69 -6.92
C TRP A 190 -5.37 18.87 -7.49
N LYS A 191 -6.07 19.87 -8.10
CA LYS A 191 -5.50 21.08 -8.63
C LYS A 191 -6.31 22.29 -8.19
N PRO A 192 -5.65 23.40 -7.79
CA PRO A 192 -6.35 24.64 -7.44
C PRO A 192 -7.10 25.21 -8.66
N HIS A 193 -8.36 25.56 -8.48
CA HIS A 193 -9.20 26.12 -9.53
C HIS A 193 -9.75 27.50 -9.18
N LYS A 194 -10.25 27.66 -7.95
CA LYS A 194 -10.93 28.90 -7.50
C LYS A 194 -10.66 29.18 -6.03
N GLU A 195 -10.49 30.45 -5.70
CA GLU A 195 -10.50 30.96 -4.33
C GLU A 195 -11.93 31.31 -3.93
N LEU A 196 -12.35 30.87 -2.74
CA LEU A 196 -13.60 31.29 -2.13
C LEU A 196 -13.36 32.53 -1.26
N GLU A 197 -14.17 33.56 -1.42
CA GLU A 197 -14.12 34.79 -0.63
C GLU A 197 -14.70 34.56 0.77
N VAL A 198 -14.01 33.77 1.58
CA VAL A 198 -14.30 33.48 2.99
C VAL A 198 -13.08 33.81 3.83
N HIS A 199 -13.24 33.96 5.15
CA HIS A 199 -12.10 34.12 6.05
C HIS A 199 -11.93 32.89 6.94
N PRO A 200 -10.77 32.17 6.87
CA PRO A 200 -9.65 32.39 5.92
C PRO A 200 -10.04 32.03 4.47
N VAL A 201 -9.32 32.58 3.49
CA VAL A 201 -9.50 32.24 2.05
C VAL A 201 -9.26 30.75 1.85
N ILE A 202 -10.21 30.08 1.18
CA ILE A 202 -10.12 28.66 0.86
C ILE A 202 -10.01 28.50 -0.65
N VAL A 203 -8.96 27.79 -1.09
CA VAL A 203 -8.78 27.39 -2.48
C VAL A 203 -9.47 26.03 -2.70
N VAL A 204 -10.26 25.94 -3.75
CA VAL A 204 -10.97 24.71 -4.12
C VAL A 204 -10.63 24.28 -5.55
N ASP A 205 -10.78 23.00 -5.82
CA ASP A 205 -10.68 22.44 -7.17
C ASP A 205 -11.95 22.64 -8.00
N VAL A 206 -12.00 22.05 -9.18
CA VAL A 206 -13.15 22.12 -10.10
C VAL A 206 -14.43 21.50 -9.54
N PHE A 207 -14.33 20.64 -8.53
CA PHE A 207 -15.45 19.99 -7.86
C PHE A 207 -15.89 20.71 -6.59
N GLY A 208 -15.21 21.79 -6.22
CA GLY A 208 -15.51 22.60 -5.02
C GLY A 208 -14.91 22.04 -3.73
N HIS A 209 -13.97 21.10 -3.79
CA HIS A 209 -13.29 20.57 -2.63
C HIS A 209 -11.97 21.30 -2.33
N SER A 210 -11.73 21.62 -1.06
CA SER A 210 -10.43 22.09 -0.59
C SER A 210 -9.39 20.96 -0.69
N LEU A 211 -8.11 21.32 -0.68
CA LEU A 211 -7.02 20.35 -0.62
C LEU A 211 -7.18 19.40 0.57
N GLN A 212 -7.52 19.91 1.77
CA GLN A 212 -7.71 19.06 2.94
C GLN A 212 -8.82 18.01 2.73
N ASN A 213 -9.94 18.40 2.13
CA ASN A 213 -11.02 17.44 1.83
C ASN A 213 -10.54 16.35 0.86
N ALA A 214 -9.77 16.70 -0.16
CA ALA A 214 -9.22 15.74 -1.11
C ALA A 214 -8.21 14.79 -0.46
N LEU A 215 -7.34 15.30 0.40
CA LEU A 215 -6.38 14.51 1.18
C LEU A 215 -7.09 13.55 2.15
N ASP A 216 -8.12 14.01 2.85
CA ASP A 216 -8.91 13.20 3.78
C ASP A 216 -9.64 12.07 3.05
N ILE A 217 -10.28 12.36 1.92
CA ILE A 217 -10.96 11.35 1.08
C ILE A 217 -9.94 10.32 0.60
N SER A 218 -8.83 10.76 0.03
CA SER A 218 -7.78 9.88 -0.48
C SER A 218 -7.18 8.99 0.63
N ALA A 219 -6.83 9.56 1.77
CA ALA A 219 -6.31 8.80 2.91
C ALA A 219 -7.34 7.80 3.46
N SER A 220 -8.61 8.22 3.55
CA SER A 220 -9.72 7.34 3.94
C SER A 220 -9.85 6.14 2.99
N CYS A 221 -9.80 6.38 1.68
CA CYS A 221 -9.88 5.31 0.69
C CYS A 221 -8.67 4.36 0.77
N CYS A 222 -7.46 4.88 0.94
CA CYS A 222 -6.26 4.06 1.16
C CYS A 222 -6.38 3.19 2.42
N ALA A 223 -6.99 3.71 3.51
CA ALA A 223 -7.27 2.94 4.72
C ALA A 223 -8.31 1.84 4.53
N GLN A 224 -9.17 1.96 3.52
CA GLN A 224 -10.25 1.04 3.22
C GLN A 224 -9.83 -0.17 2.36
N ALA A 225 -8.55 -0.43 2.15
CA ALA A 225 -8.05 -1.57 1.39
C ALA A 225 -8.65 -2.93 1.82
N SER A 226 -9.13 -3.04 3.08
CA SER A 226 -9.80 -4.24 3.63
C SER A 226 -11.31 -4.30 3.31
N TYR A 227 -11.90 -3.27 2.69
CA TYR A 227 -13.34 -3.18 2.49
C TYR A 227 -13.74 -3.70 1.11
N ARG A 228 -14.95 -4.24 1.01
CA ARG A 228 -15.51 -4.74 -0.25
C ARG A 228 -15.96 -3.63 -1.19
N SER A 229 -16.51 -2.56 -0.62
CA SER A 229 -16.93 -1.36 -1.33
C SER A 229 -16.17 -0.18 -0.76
N LEU A 230 -15.59 0.59 -1.64
CA LEU A 230 -14.96 1.85 -1.31
C LEU A 230 -16.06 2.87 -1.02
N ASP A 231 -15.89 3.63 0.05
CA ASP A 231 -16.73 4.77 0.40
C ASP A 231 -15.84 6.03 0.38
N ASP A 232 -15.99 6.80 -0.68
CA ASP A 232 -15.22 8.01 -0.98
C ASP A 232 -15.94 9.31 -0.55
N THR A 233 -16.99 9.18 0.27
CA THR A 233 -17.71 10.34 0.81
C THR A 233 -16.86 11.11 1.82
N LEU A 234 -17.05 12.43 1.86
CA LEU A 234 -16.36 13.28 2.82
C LEU A 234 -16.79 12.96 4.28
N GLU A 235 -18.02 12.52 4.50
CA GLU A 235 -18.50 12.06 5.82
C GLU A 235 -17.67 10.86 6.30
N LYS A 236 -17.51 9.86 5.42
CA LYS A 236 -16.68 8.70 5.72
C LYS A 236 -15.22 9.08 5.96
N ALA A 237 -14.69 9.99 5.13
CA ALA A 237 -13.32 10.47 5.25
C ALA A 237 -13.06 11.09 6.63
N ARG A 238 -13.92 11.99 7.10
CA ARG A 238 -13.82 12.61 8.44
C ARG A 238 -13.84 11.59 9.57
N SER A 239 -14.75 10.60 9.49
CA SER A 239 -14.81 9.50 10.48
C SER A 239 -13.54 8.66 10.50
N VAL A 240 -12.89 8.46 9.36
CA VAL A 240 -11.62 7.71 9.28
C VAL A 240 -10.44 8.53 9.80
N VAL A 241 -10.35 9.81 9.44
CA VAL A 241 -9.33 10.76 9.92
C VAL A 241 -9.35 10.83 11.46
N GLU A 242 -10.52 11.00 12.06
CA GLU A 242 -10.70 11.02 13.52
C GLU A 242 -10.27 9.70 14.16
N ARG A 243 -10.73 8.55 13.64
CA ARG A 243 -10.42 7.22 14.18
C ARG A 243 -8.93 6.87 14.09
N LEU A 244 -8.24 7.32 13.05
CA LEU A 244 -6.81 7.09 12.84
C LEU A 244 -5.94 8.17 13.48
N ASN A 245 -6.58 9.18 14.08
CA ASN A 245 -5.93 10.33 14.70
C ASN A 245 -4.93 11.03 13.77
N LEU A 246 -5.36 11.36 12.55
CA LEU A 246 -4.49 12.03 11.57
C LEU A 246 -4.31 13.52 11.91
N GLY A 247 -3.47 13.80 12.91
CA GLY A 247 -3.20 15.16 13.39
C GLY A 247 -4.31 15.80 14.23
N VAL A 248 -5.24 14.99 14.78
CA VAL A 248 -6.39 15.46 15.57
C VAL A 248 -6.00 15.69 17.03
N ASP A 249 -5.38 14.71 17.66
CA ASP A 249 -4.91 14.79 19.05
C ASP A 249 -3.44 14.36 19.12
N LEU A 250 -2.56 15.31 19.44
CA LEU A 250 -1.11 15.09 19.50
C LEU A 250 -0.67 14.28 20.73
N THR A 251 -1.56 14.02 21.68
CA THR A 251 -1.28 13.19 22.86
C THR A 251 -1.54 11.70 22.62
N GLU A 252 -2.24 11.38 21.54
CA GLU A 252 -2.61 10.02 21.17
C GLU A 252 -1.84 9.54 19.92
N PRO A 253 -1.60 8.21 19.78
CA PRO A 253 -0.90 7.66 18.63
C PRO A 253 -1.58 7.97 17.28
N CYS A 254 -0.82 8.47 16.32
CA CYS A 254 -1.27 8.72 14.96
C CYS A 254 -1.01 7.51 14.05
N HIS A 255 -2.05 6.96 13.42
CA HIS A 255 -1.96 5.87 12.45
C HIS A 255 -1.82 6.39 11.02
N ALA A 256 -0.69 7.04 10.72
CA ALA A 256 -0.48 7.83 9.50
C ALA A 256 -0.18 7.03 8.22
N SER A 257 -0.15 5.70 8.23
CA SER A 257 0.19 4.91 7.02
C SER A 257 -0.69 5.20 5.78
N PRO A 258 -2.00 5.49 5.88
CA PRO A 258 -2.81 5.83 4.71
C PRO A 258 -2.45 7.17 4.06
N THR A 259 -1.73 8.04 4.77
CA THR A 259 -1.27 9.35 4.26
C THR A 259 0.11 9.30 3.59
N GLU A 260 0.67 8.09 3.43
CA GLU A 260 1.89 7.88 2.64
C GLU A 260 1.66 7.84 1.13
N HIS A 261 0.39 7.86 0.70
CA HIS A 261 0.01 7.69 -0.70
C HIS A 261 -0.26 9.00 -1.42
N GLN A 262 -0.45 10.10 -0.70
CA GLN A 262 -0.67 11.43 -1.26
C GLN A 262 0.65 12.20 -1.30
N ALA A 263 0.88 12.93 -2.40
CA ALA A 263 2.14 13.64 -2.58
C ALA A 263 2.00 14.86 -3.51
N THR A 264 2.84 15.86 -3.30
CA THR A 264 3.00 17.02 -4.18
C THR A 264 4.45 17.13 -4.66
N PRO A 265 4.73 17.59 -5.89
CA PRO A 265 6.10 17.83 -6.33
C PRO A 265 6.85 18.82 -5.41
N VAL A 266 8.11 18.54 -5.14
CA VAL A 266 9.00 19.50 -4.47
C VAL A 266 9.09 20.79 -5.29
N GLY A 267 8.89 21.95 -4.64
CA GLY A 267 8.88 23.25 -5.29
C GLY A 267 10.27 23.85 -5.49
N PRO A 268 10.38 24.91 -6.30
CA PRO A 268 11.63 25.66 -6.44
C PRO A 268 12.08 26.32 -5.13
N SER A 269 11.14 26.60 -4.21
CA SER A 269 11.39 27.12 -2.87
C SER A 269 11.76 26.07 -1.85
N ALA A 270 11.88 24.79 -2.27
CA ALA A 270 12.30 23.68 -1.41
C ALA A 270 13.63 23.93 -0.68
N PHE A 271 14.41 24.87 -1.16
CA PHE A 271 15.72 25.24 -0.62
C PHE A 271 15.67 26.40 0.38
N PHE A 272 14.48 26.93 0.69
CA PHE A 272 14.32 28.09 1.57
C PHE A 272 13.30 27.77 2.68
N SER A 273 13.77 27.36 3.84
CA SER A 273 12.97 27.40 5.06
C SER A 273 12.89 28.85 5.56
N LYS A 274 11.71 29.28 5.99
CA LYS A 274 11.47 30.66 6.51
C LYS A 274 12.28 30.99 7.77
N ASP A 275 12.83 29.97 8.44
CA ASP A 275 13.50 30.11 9.73
C ASP A 275 15.03 30.05 9.65
N CYS A 276 15.59 30.04 8.44
CA CYS A 276 17.05 30.09 8.25
C CYS A 276 17.51 31.50 7.87
N ASP A 277 18.31 32.13 8.74
CA ASP A 277 19.14 33.28 8.37
C ASP A 277 20.23 32.85 7.39
N VAL A 278 19.90 32.82 6.11
CA VAL A 278 20.84 32.47 5.04
C VAL A 278 21.63 33.72 4.69
N THR A 279 22.72 33.97 5.44
CA THR A 279 23.59 35.13 5.15
C THR A 279 24.64 34.84 4.06
N ASP A 280 24.96 33.54 3.78
CA ASP A 280 26.03 33.18 2.86
C ASP A 280 25.70 31.94 2.03
N GLY A 281 25.03 32.14 0.89
CA GLY A 281 24.84 31.11 -0.13
C GLY A 281 23.97 29.91 0.29
N VAL A 282 23.16 29.40 -0.63
CA VAL A 282 22.29 28.25 -0.40
C VAL A 282 23.15 26.98 -0.27
N ASN A 283 23.33 26.47 0.95
CA ASN A 283 23.91 25.16 1.17
C ASN A 283 22.80 24.10 1.07
N LEU A 284 22.61 23.51 -0.11
CA LEU A 284 21.62 22.47 -0.38
C LEU A 284 21.69 21.24 0.54
N LEU A 285 22.81 21.08 1.25
CA LEU A 285 23.03 19.97 2.16
C LEU A 285 22.53 20.27 3.58
N HIS A 286 22.17 21.55 3.88
CA HIS A 286 21.74 21.93 5.22
C HIS A 286 20.21 21.77 5.35
N PRO A 287 19.72 20.94 6.30
CA PRO A 287 18.29 20.66 6.46
C PRO A 287 17.41 21.90 6.67
N CYS A 288 17.91 22.97 7.27
CA CYS A 288 17.13 24.19 7.49
C CYS A 288 16.81 24.97 6.21
N THR A 289 17.40 24.61 5.06
CA THR A 289 17.07 25.20 3.76
C THR A 289 16.00 24.41 3.00
N TRP A 290 15.49 23.31 3.57
CA TRP A 290 14.52 22.44 2.92
C TRP A 290 13.09 22.93 3.14
N GLU A 291 12.25 22.68 2.17
CA GLU A 291 10.80 22.85 2.29
C GLU A 291 10.24 21.89 3.36
N GLU A 292 9.19 22.32 4.05
CA GLU A 292 8.51 21.50 5.05
C GLU A 292 8.11 20.13 4.46
N GLY A 293 8.31 19.08 5.24
CA GLY A 293 8.06 17.70 4.83
C GLY A 293 9.23 17.01 4.14
N ILE A 294 10.31 17.69 3.76
CA ILE A 294 11.53 17.05 3.26
C ILE A 294 12.29 16.44 4.44
N THR A 295 12.66 15.17 4.31
CA THR A 295 13.29 14.38 5.38
C THR A 295 14.78 14.11 5.14
N HIS A 296 15.22 14.03 3.88
CA HIS A 296 16.62 13.75 3.52
C HIS A 296 16.91 14.04 2.05
N ILE A 297 18.19 13.95 1.68
CA ILE A 297 18.67 14.06 0.30
C ILE A 297 19.41 12.77 -0.10
N THR A 298 19.22 12.29 -1.32
CA THR A 298 19.98 11.15 -1.83
C THR A 298 21.42 11.55 -2.16
N ARG A 299 22.31 10.54 -2.36
CA ARG A 299 23.68 10.78 -2.80
C ARG A 299 23.75 11.57 -4.11
N GLU A 300 22.76 11.42 -4.98
CA GLU A 300 22.67 12.10 -6.28
C GLU A 300 22.02 13.50 -6.18
N GLY A 301 21.75 13.99 -4.97
CA GLY A 301 21.20 15.33 -4.75
C GLY A 301 19.68 15.43 -4.93
N THR A 302 18.94 14.32 -4.96
CA THR A 302 17.46 14.35 -5.01
C THR A 302 16.87 14.50 -3.62
N LEU A 303 16.04 15.52 -3.39
CA LEU A 303 15.30 15.70 -2.16
C LEU A 303 14.22 14.63 -2.01
N CYS A 304 14.05 14.13 -0.79
CA CYS A 304 13.15 13.05 -0.44
C CYS A 304 12.27 13.42 0.75
N SER A 305 11.04 12.96 0.71
CA SER A 305 10.09 13.04 1.81
C SER A 305 9.62 11.62 2.15
N GLY A 306 10.03 11.10 3.31
CA GLY A 306 9.90 9.68 3.61
C GLY A 306 10.60 8.83 2.55
N ASN A 307 9.87 7.93 1.89
CA ASN A 307 10.40 7.10 0.80
C ASN A 307 10.11 7.63 -0.62
N LEU A 308 9.53 8.83 -0.74
CA LEU A 308 9.24 9.46 -2.03
C LEU A 308 10.37 10.39 -2.46
N LYS A 309 10.87 10.22 -3.68
CA LYS A 309 11.95 11.01 -4.29
C LYS A 309 11.37 12.11 -5.18
N GLY A 310 11.69 13.39 -4.90
CA GLY A 310 11.23 14.54 -5.68
C GLY A 310 9.79 14.96 -5.43
N PHE A 311 9.16 14.39 -4.42
CA PHE A 311 7.82 14.73 -3.96
C PHE A 311 7.81 14.90 -2.44
N ILE A 312 6.90 15.72 -1.93
CA ILE A 312 6.59 15.85 -0.51
C ILE A 312 5.42 14.91 -0.22
N GLN A 313 5.61 14.01 0.72
CA GLN A 313 4.61 13.03 1.16
C GLN A 313 3.70 13.66 2.21
N HIS A 314 2.38 13.51 2.09
CA HIS A 314 1.41 14.09 3.01
C HIS A 314 1.67 13.66 4.46
N ARG A 315 2.07 12.41 4.71
CA ARG A 315 2.42 11.93 6.05
C ARG A 315 3.40 12.86 6.77
N GLN A 316 4.40 13.38 6.06
CA GLN A 316 5.47 14.19 6.65
C GLN A 316 5.01 15.61 7.04
N LEU A 317 3.80 16.01 6.60
CA LEU A 317 3.16 17.29 6.94
C LEU A 317 2.14 17.15 8.09
N ILE A 318 1.87 15.92 8.57
CA ILE A 318 0.90 15.69 9.64
C ILE A 318 1.60 15.81 10.98
N PRO A 319 1.17 16.73 11.86
CA PRO A 319 1.68 16.82 13.22
C PRO A 319 1.48 15.50 13.98
N GLY A 320 2.49 15.08 14.73
CA GLY A 320 2.42 13.83 15.52
C GLY A 320 2.49 12.54 14.71
N ASN A 321 2.85 12.58 13.41
CA ASN A 321 3.00 11.38 12.57
C ASN A 321 4.12 10.43 13.03
N VAL A 322 5.03 10.91 13.87
CA VAL A 322 6.13 10.16 14.51
C VAL A 322 6.22 10.59 15.95
N TYR A 323 6.39 9.62 16.85
CA TYR A 323 6.69 9.92 18.26
C TYR A 323 8.10 10.46 18.39
N THR A 324 8.23 11.61 19.04
CA THR A 324 9.51 12.32 19.25
C THR A 324 9.88 12.51 20.73
N GLY A 325 9.09 11.95 21.65
CA GLY A 325 9.37 11.99 23.09
C GLY A 325 10.37 10.94 23.55
N ASP A 326 10.79 11.02 24.81
CA ASP A 326 11.62 10.03 25.47
C ASP A 326 10.83 8.76 25.82
N PHE A 327 11.49 7.58 25.76
CA PHE A 327 10.94 6.29 26.20
C PHE A 327 11.35 5.99 27.63
#